data_1bb6acceaa3ed6a59e6aa3b47af42476
#
_entry.id   1bb6acceaa3ed6a59e6aa3b47af42476
#
_cell.length_a   1.000
_cell.length_b   1.000
_cell.length_c   1.000
_cell.angle_alpha   90.00
_cell.angle_beta   90.00
_cell.angle_gamma   90.00
#
_symmetry.space_group_name_H-M   'P 1'
#
loop_
_entity.id
_entity.type
_entity.pdbx_description
1 polymer ?
#
loop_
_entity_poly.entity_id
_entity_poly.type
_entity_poly.pdbx_seq_one_letter_code
_entity_poly.pdbx_strand_id
1 'polypeptide(L)'
;KEIGIKKAETWPVIVKNLKKLEHLIDEKADIHKISDAFRRLKDIPLVPNLNKFKTMVQDISLKLSKTVNFSVSGADVTLDKDAFNLLQDGIIHILRNCLDHGIELPEERTSVGKNGVGNIDIICKEDKNGRIELIVKDDGKGINLDIISKKAIEKGLYTEETLSKLKEDEIMNIIFHPHFSQKEEVDELSGRGIGMDVVKKNLNKIEGEIYVESELGVGTSMKMIFNPGPPKS
;
A
#
# COMPACT_ATOMS: atom_id res chain seq x y z
N LYS A 1 9.54 41.97 -24.07
CA LYS A 1 8.83 41.45 -22.87
C LYS A 1 8.06 40.21 -23.30
N GLU A 2 8.62 39.03 -23.08
CA GLU A 2 7.90 37.75 -23.29
C GLU A 2 6.82 37.66 -22.22
N ILE A 3 5.57 37.63 -22.65
CA ILE A 3 4.46 37.28 -21.79
C ILE A 3 4.54 35.78 -21.57
N GLY A 4 5.08 35.36 -20.41
CA GLY A 4 5.10 33.98 -20.00
C GLY A 4 3.67 33.45 -19.85
N ILE A 5 3.19 32.73 -20.83
CA ILE A 5 1.93 31.98 -20.75
C ILE A 5 2.13 30.95 -19.68
N LYS A 6 1.60 31.14 -18.47
CA LYS A 6 1.48 30.10 -17.47
C LYS A 6 0.74 28.92 -18.11
N LYS A 7 1.40 27.77 -18.18
CA LYS A 7 0.78 26.53 -18.66
C LYS A 7 -0.49 26.32 -17.84
N ALA A 8 -1.65 26.29 -18.51
CA ALA A 8 -2.92 26.04 -17.84
C ALA A 8 -2.82 24.70 -17.10
N GLU A 9 -3.10 24.68 -15.81
CA GLU A 9 -3.20 23.45 -15.04
C GLU A 9 -4.43 22.68 -15.56
N THR A 10 -4.19 21.62 -16.33
CA THR A 10 -5.25 20.73 -16.80
C THR A 10 -5.38 19.55 -15.83
N TRP A 11 -6.59 19.29 -15.38
CA TRP A 11 -6.92 18.18 -14.49
C TRP A 11 -7.65 17.12 -15.30
N PRO A 12 -7.17 15.87 -15.35
CA PRO A 12 -7.94 14.78 -15.93
C PRO A 12 -9.17 14.53 -15.04
N VAL A 13 -10.34 14.81 -15.54
CA VAL A 13 -11.62 14.56 -14.86
C VAL A 13 -12.15 13.21 -15.34
N ILE A 14 -12.56 12.36 -14.39
CA ILE A 14 -13.24 11.11 -14.72
C ILE A 14 -14.66 11.46 -15.18
N VAL A 15 -15.01 11.12 -16.42
CA VAL A 15 -16.30 11.42 -17.02
C VAL A 15 -17.49 10.96 -16.16
N LYS A 16 -17.35 9.83 -15.47
CA LYS A 16 -18.35 9.30 -14.53
C LYS A 16 -18.64 10.28 -13.38
N ASN A 17 -17.60 10.90 -12.82
CA ASN A 17 -17.73 11.86 -11.72
C ASN A 17 -18.38 13.16 -12.19
N LEU A 18 -18.05 13.61 -13.41
CA LEU A 18 -18.69 14.77 -14.02
C LEU A 18 -20.19 14.54 -14.22
N LYS A 19 -20.57 13.41 -14.85
CA LYS A 19 -21.98 13.05 -15.04
C LYS A 19 -22.76 12.92 -13.73
N LYS A 20 -22.12 12.42 -12.68
CA LYS A 20 -22.73 12.34 -11.36
C LYS A 20 -22.99 13.73 -10.79
N LEU A 21 -22.06 14.66 -10.95
CA LEU A 21 -22.22 16.06 -10.52
C LEU A 21 -23.34 16.73 -11.28
N GLU A 22 -23.39 16.61 -12.64
CA GLU A 22 -24.46 17.14 -13.49
C GLU A 22 -25.82 16.63 -13.02
N HIS A 23 -25.97 15.33 -12.81
CA HIS A 23 -27.21 14.72 -12.33
C HIS A 23 -27.67 15.28 -10.97
N LEU A 24 -26.75 15.45 -10.00
CA LEU A 24 -27.06 16.03 -8.69
C LEU A 24 -27.50 17.50 -8.79
N ILE A 25 -26.96 18.25 -9.73
CA ILE A 25 -27.37 19.64 -9.98
C ILE A 25 -28.76 19.68 -10.58
N ASP A 26 -29.05 18.84 -11.61
CA ASP A 26 -30.34 18.78 -12.27
C ASP A 26 -31.47 18.35 -11.34
N GLU A 27 -31.21 17.41 -10.44
CA GLU A 27 -32.15 16.98 -9.37
C GLU A 27 -32.28 17.97 -8.23
N LYS A 28 -31.56 19.07 -8.23
CA LYS A 28 -31.53 20.05 -7.13
C LYS A 28 -31.20 19.39 -5.77
N ALA A 29 -30.24 18.46 -5.80
CA ALA A 29 -29.81 17.74 -4.61
C ALA A 29 -29.26 18.70 -3.54
N ASP A 30 -29.17 18.22 -2.30
CA ASP A 30 -28.59 18.99 -1.20
C ASP A 30 -27.19 19.49 -1.54
N ILE A 31 -26.89 20.75 -1.11
CA ILE A 31 -25.63 21.42 -1.41
C ILE A 31 -24.40 20.64 -0.94
N HIS A 32 -24.52 19.86 0.15
CA HIS A 32 -23.42 19.04 0.64
C HIS A 32 -23.11 17.90 -0.33
N LYS A 33 -24.14 17.28 -0.92
CA LYS A 33 -23.97 16.21 -1.94
C LYS A 33 -23.33 16.76 -3.20
N ILE A 34 -23.74 17.94 -3.65
CA ILE A 34 -23.15 18.64 -4.80
C ILE A 34 -21.70 19.00 -4.52
N SER A 35 -21.41 19.54 -3.34
CA SER A 35 -20.05 19.88 -2.92
C SER A 35 -19.13 18.66 -2.87
N ASP A 36 -19.60 17.54 -2.35
CA ASP A 36 -18.83 16.28 -2.30
C ASP A 36 -18.57 15.72 -3.71
N ALA A 37 -19.59 15.76 -4.59
CA ALA A 37 -19.40 15.32 -5.97
C ALA A 37 -18.42 16.24 -6.73
N PHE A 38 -18.43 17.54 -6.47
CA PHE A 38 -17.46 18.48 -7.03
C PHE A 38 -16.03 18.21 -6.57
N ARG A 39 -15.83 17.92 -5.28
CA ARG A 39 -14.51 17.52 -4.74
C ARG A 39 -13.98 16.27 -5.42
N ARG A 40 -14.84 15.29 -5.69
CA ARG A 40 -14.48 14.04 -6.36
C ARG A 40 -14.13 14.18 -7.85
N LEU A 41 -14.25 15.37 -8.44
CA LEU A 41 -13.76 15.59 -9.81
C LEU A 41 -12.24 15.43 -9.93
N LYS A 42 -11.51 15.53 -8.83
CA LYS A 42 -10.05 15.37 -8.76
C LYS A 42 -9.61 13.92 -8.50
N ASP A 43 -10.56 13.04 -8.22
CA ASP A 43 -10.25 11.63 -7.95
C ASP A 43 -9.58 10.99 -9.15
N ILE A 44 -8.71 10.06 -8.86
CA ILE A 44 -8.00 9.26 -9.87
C ILE A 44 -8.45 7.80 -9.80
N PRO A 45 -8.50 7.07 -10.93
CA PRO A 45 -8.82 5.65 -10.92
C PRO A 45 -7.68 4.86 -10.25
N LEU A 46 -8.01 4.05 -9.25
CA LEU A 46 -7.01 3.41 -8.40
C LEU A 46 -6.26 2.30 -9.15
N VAL A 47 -6.97 1.36 -9.77
CA VAL A 47 -6.36 0.21 -10.47
C VAL A 47 -5.36 0.62 -11.57
N PRO A 48 -5.68 1.56 -12.50
CA PRO A 48 -4.71 2.01 -13.50
C PRO A 48 -3.45 2.66 -12.89
N ASN A 49 -3.58 3.37 -11.76
CA ASN A 49 -2.43 3.99 -11.10
C ASN A 49 -1.56 2.96 -10.39
N LEU A 50 -2.14 1.93 -9.78
CA LEU A 50 -1.41 0.82 -9.17
C LEU A 50 -0.68 -0.04 -10.22
N ASN A 51 -1.24 -0.23 -11.40
CA ASN A 51 -0.59 -0.93 -12.51
C ASN A 51 0.74 -0.30 -12.95
N LYS A 52 0.95 0.99 -12.68
CA LYS A 52 2.23 1.68 -12.97
C LYS A 52 3.41 1.10 -12.17
N PHE A 53 3.15 0.43 -11.04
CA PHE A 53 4.21 -0.22 -10.27
C PHE A 53 4.78 -1.48 -10.93
N LYS A 54 4.13 -2.00 -11.99
CA LYS A 54 4.58 -3.20 -12.69
C LYS A 54 6.03 -3.11 -13.17
N THR A 55 6.41 -1.99 -13.79
CA THR A 55 7.78 -1.78 -14.25
C THR A 55 8.77 -1.79 -13.10
N MET A 56 8.48 -1.08 -12.01
CA MET A 56 9.31 -1.07 -10.81
C MET A 56 9.49 -2.49 -10.22
N VAL A 57 8.39 -3.26 -10.10
CA VAL A 57 8.45 -4.65 -9.60
C VAL A 57 9.32 -5.52 -10.51
N GLN A 58 9.18 -5.39 -11.84
CA GLN A 58 10.00 -6.12 -12.81
C GLN A 58 11.49 -5.76 -12.70
N ASP A 59 11.82 -4.47 -12.62
CA ASP A 59 13.21 -4.01 -12.53
C ASP A 59 13.89 -4.48 -11.24
N ILE A 60 13.17 -4.43 -10.11
CA ILE A 60 13.70 -4.91 -8.82
C ILE A 60 13.84 -6.43 -8.84
N SER A 61 12.84 -7.16 -9.33
CA SER A 61 12.91 -8.64 -9.38
C SER A 61 14.09 -9.14 -10.21
N LEU A 62 14.37 -8.50 -11.35
CA LEU A 62 15.54 -8.80 -12.18
C LEU A 62 16.86 -8.54 -11.44
N LYS A 63 16.98 -7.42 -10.74
CA LYS A 63 18.18 -7.10 -9.93
C LYS A 63 18.43 -8.11 -8.81
N LEU A 64 17.34 -8.67 -8.25
CA LEU A 64 17.40 -9.67 -7.18
C LEU A 64 17.46 -11.11 -7.72
N SER A 65 17.56 -11.33 -9.03
CA SER A 65 17.52 -12.66 -9.67
C SER A 65 16.27 -13.47 -9.31
N LYS A 66 15.14 -12.78 -9.10
CA LYS A 66 13.84 -13.38 -8.78
C LYS A 66 12.92 -13.31 -9.98
N THR A 67 12.07 -14.31 -10.15
CA THR A 67 11.03 -14.32 -11.18
C THR A 67 9.66 -14.11 -10.53
N VAL A 68 8.96 -13.05 -10.94
CA VAL A 68 7.71 -12.64 -10.27
C VAL A 68 6.63 -12.29 -11.27
N ASN A 69 5.44 -12.83 -11.06
CA ASN A 69 4.20 -12.34 -11.65
C ASN A 69 3.64 -11.23 -10.77
N PHE A 70 3.34 -10.08 -11.37
CA PHE A 70 2.67 -8.97 -10.70
C PHE A 70 1.31 -8.74 -11.32
N SER A 71 0.26 -8.73 -10.51
CA SER A 71 -1.09 -8.45 -10.93
C SER A 71 -1.76 -7.36 -10.09
N VAL A 72 -2.66 -6.60 -10.73
CA VAL A 72 -3.55 -5.66 -10.06
C VAL A 72 -4.97 -5.93 -10.54
N SER A 73 -5.87 -6.16 -9.61
CA SER A 73 -7.27 -6.51 -9.91
C SER A 73 -8.25 -5.83 -8.94
N GLY A 74 -9.52 -5.88 -9.26
CA GLY A 74 -10.59 -5.49 -8.36
C GLY A 74 -11.53 -4.44 -8.89
N ALA A 75 -12.24 -3.75 -8.00
CA ALA A 75 -13.30 -2.81 -8.31
C ALA A 75 -12.77 -1.54 -9.02
N ASP A 76 -13.61 -0.97 -9.88
CA ASP A 76 -13.36 0.34 -10.51
C ASP A 76 -13.64 1.45 -9.49
N VAL A 77 -12.73 1.59 -8.55
CA VAL A 77 -12.80 2.59 -7.48
C VAL A 77 -11.91 3.79 -7.79
N THR A 78 -12.33 4.94 -7.31
CA THR A 78 -11.56 6.18 -7.43
C THR A 78 -11.11 6.65 -6.05
N LEU A 79 -9.98 7.32 -6.00
CA LEU A 79 -9.37 7.84 -4.79
C LEU A 79 -8.97 9.30 -5.01
N ASP A 80 -9.14 10.14 -4.00
CA ASP A 80 -8.57 11.48 -4.00
C ASP A 80 -7.06 11.43 -4.31
N LYS A 81 -6.61 12.35 -5.17
CA LYS A 81 -5.22 12.36 -5.64
C LYS A 81 -4.21 12.55 -4.50
N ASP A 82 -4.52 13.40 -3.52
CA ASP A 82 -3.61 13.67 -2.40
C ASP A 82 -3.58 12.48 -1.44
N ALA A 83 -4.72 11.79 -1.26
CA ALA A 83 -4.78 10.53 -0.53
C ALA A 83 -3.94 9.44 -1.23
N PHE A 84 -4.01 9.33 -2.56
CA PHE A 84 -3.17 8.40 -3.31
C PHE A 84 -1.67 8.71 -3.13
N ASN A 85 -1.29 9.99 -3.20
CA ASN A 85 0.11 10.40 -3.01
C ASN A 85 0.65 10.02 -1.62
N LEU A 86 -0.19 10.10 -0.57
CA LEU A 86 0.18 9.64 0.79
C LEU A 86 0.38 8.13 0.88
N LEU A 87 -0.39 7.35 0.11
CA LEU A 87 -0.34 5.88 0.11
C LEU A 87 0.77 5.34 -0.79
N GLN A 88 1.10 6.06 -1.86
CA GLN A 88 2.00 5.59 -2.90
C GLN A 88 3.35 5.12 -2.35
N ASP A 89 3.99 5.92 -1.50
CA ASP A 89 5.28 5.58 -0.91
C ASP A 89 5.17 4.32 -0.02
N GLY A 90 4.06 4.21 0.72
CA GLY A 90 3.77 3.03 1.55
C GLY A 90 3.57 1.76 0.72
N ILE A 91 2.83 1.86 -0.38
CA ILE A 91 2.61 0.72 -1.30
C ILE A 91 3.95 0.30 -1.93
N ILE A 92 4.78 1.25 -2.38
CA ILE A 92 6.12 0.97 -2.89
C ILE A 92 6.96 0.24 -1.85
N HIS A 93 6.93 0.69 -0.59
CA HIS A 93 7.66 0.03 0.49
C HIS A 93 7.18 -1.39 0.75
N ILE A 94 5.86 -1.63 0.75
CA ILE A 94 5.29 -2.98 0.90
C ILE A 94 5.74 -3.87 -0.27
N LEU A 95 5.65 -3.40 -1.52
CA LEU A 95 6.08 -4.15 -2.71
C LEU A 95 7.58 -4.49 -2.66
N ARG A 96 8.42 -3.56 -2.17
CA ARG A 96 9.84 -3.85 -1.94
C ARG A 96 10.03 -4.94 -0.88
N ASN A 97 9.31 -4.89 0.24
CA ASN A 97 9.38 -5.94 1.26
C ASN A 97 8.98 -7.31 0.70
N CYS A 98 7.95 -7.39 -0.14
CA CYS A 98 7.60 -8.62 -0.85
C CYS A 98 8.78 -9.13 -1.70
N LEU A 99 9.47 -8.24 -2.42
CA LEU A 99 10.58 -8.60 -3.30
C LEU A 99 11.87 -8.90 -2.52
N ASP A 100 12.26 -8.05 -1.57
CA ASP A 100 13.52 -8.18 -0.85
C ASP A 100 13.49 -9.36 0.13
N HIS A 101 12.39 -9.51 0.86
CA HIS A 101 12.28 -10.39 2.01
C HIS A 101 11.20 -11.47 1.89
N GLY A 102 10.16 -11.26 1.08
CA GLY A 102 9.04 -12.18 0.90
C GLY A 102 9.38 -13.29 -0.09
N ILE A 103 9.42 -12.96 -1.37
CA ILE A 103 9.64 -13.93 -2.46
C ILE A 103 11.06 -14.50 -2.37
N GLU A 104 11.17 -15.82 -2.45
CA GLU A 104 12.44 -16.57 -2.46
C GLU A 104 13.02 -16.63 -3.88
N LEU A 105 14.29 -17.02 -4.01
CA LEU A 105 14.91 -17.34 -5.31
C LEU A 105 14.22 -18.53 -5.98
N PRO A 106 14.20 -18.62 -7.32
CA PRO A 106 13.53 -19.72 -8.03
C PRO A 106 13.96 -21.11 -7.56
N GLU A 107 15.24 -21.32 -7.29
CA GLU A 107 15.78 -22.60 -6.80
C GLU A 107 15.31 -22.88 -5.37
N GLU A 108 15.27 -21.87 -4.50
CA GLU A 108 14.77 -22.02 -3.12
C GLU A 108 13.28 -22.40 -3.13
N ARG A 109 12.47 -21.75 -3.97
CA ARG A 109 11.04 -22.04 -4.11
C ARG A 109 10.80 -23.47 -4.57
N THR A 110 11.50 -23.90 -5.62
CA THR A 110 11.37 -25.26 -6.16
C THR A 110 11.84 -26.33 -5.17
N SER A 111 12.86 -26.05 -4.36
CA SER A 111 13.35 -26.98 -3.34
C SER A 111 12.32 -27.30 -2.25
N VAL A 112 11.39 -26.38 -1.99
CA VAL A 112 10.28 -26.55 -1.03
C VAL A 112 8.94 -26.87 -1.72
N GLY A 113 8.96 -27.21 -3.02
CA GLY A 113 7.77 -27.62 -3.77
C GLY A 113 6.87 -26.49 -4.28
N LYS A 114 7.31 -25.23 -4.20
CA LYS A 114 6.63 -24.09 -4.80
C LYS A 114 6.98 -23.94 -6.29
N ASN A 115 6.14 -23.20 -7.03
CA ASN A 115 6.50 -22.75 -8.37
C ASN A 115 7.72 -21.83 -8.32
N GLY A 116 8.68 -21.98 -9.23
CA GLY A 116 9.86 -21.10 -9.32
C GLY A 116 9.52 -19.64 -9.58
N VAL A 117 8.31 -19.36 -10.07
CA VAL A 117 7.77 -18.00 -10.24
C VAL A 117 6.96 -17.62 -9.02
N GLY A 118 7.33 -16.54 -8.33
CA GLY A 118 6.57 -15.96 -7.23
C GLY A 118 5.41 -15.10 -7.73
N ASN A 119 4.40 -14.87 -6.91
CA ASN A 119 3.26 -14.03 -7.23
C ASN A 119 3.16 -12.88 -6.23
N ILE A 120 2.90 -11.67 -6.76
CA ILE A 120 2.55 -10.49 -5.98
C ILE A 120 1.28 -9.91 -6.59
N ASP A 121 0.21 -9.88 -5.79
CA ASP A 121 -1.10 -9.43 -6.21
C ASP A 121 -1.54 -8.19 -5.41
N ILE A 122 -2.05 -7.18 -6.11
CA ILE A 122 -2.78 -6.07 -5.50
C ILE A 122 -4.26 -6.24 -5.83
N ILE A 123 -5.10 -6.27 -4.80
CA ILE A 123 -6.54 -6.46 -4.95
C ILE A 123 -7.25 -5.25 -4.35
N CYS A 124 -8.10 -4.58 -5.14
CA CYS A 124 -8.90 -3.44 -4.72
C CYS A 124 -10.35 -3.87 -4.56
N LYS A 125 -10.95 -3.55 -3.41
CA LYS A 125 -12.37 -3.75 -3.13
C LYS A 125 -12.97 -2.48 -2.56
N GLU A 126 -14.28 -2.36 -2.66
CA GLU A 126 -15.06 -1.34 -1.97
C GLU A 126 -16.01 -2.06 -1.01
N ASP A 127 -16.01 -1.66 0.26
CA ASP A 127 -16.91 -2.22 1.26
C ASP A 127 -18.32 -1.57 1.18
N LYS A 128 -19.27 -2.09 1.97
CA LYS A 128 -20.65 -1.60 2.00
C LYS A 128 -20.79 -0.14 2.45
N ASN A 129 -19.77 0.40 3.09
CA ASN A 129 -19.72 1.77 3.60
C ASN A 129 -19.00 2.72 2.63
N GLY A 130 -18.56 2.23 1.46
CA GLY A 130 -17.79 3.01 0.49
C GLY A 130 -16.32 3.21 0.86
N ARG A 131 -15.79 2.44 1.84
CA ARG A 131 -14.36 2.42 2.15
C ARG A 131 -13.62 1.53 1.15
N ILE A 132 -12.40 1.90 0.83
CA ILE A 132 -11.52 1.10 -0.03
C ILE A 132 -10.76 0.09 0.85
N GLU A 133 -10.81 -1.18 0.45
CA GLU A 133 -9.94 -2.23 0.94
C GLU A 133 -8.90 -2.53 -0.13
N LEU A 134 -7.64 -2.22 0.16
CA LEU A 134 -6.49 -2.48 -0.69
C LEU A 134 -5.64 -3.56 -0.06
N ILE A 135 -5.52 -4.71 -0.73
CA ILE A 135 -4.76 -5.86 -0.26
C ILE A 135 -3.53 -6.01 -1.15
N VAL A 136 -2.34 -6.07 -0.56
CA VAL A 136 -1.10 -6.46 -1.21
C VAL A 136 -0.70 -7.82 -0.66
N LYS A 137 -0.64 -8.83 -1.52
CA LYS A 137 -0.37 -10.21 -1.14
C LYS A 137 0.80 -10.77 -1.93
N ASP A 138 1.69 -11.50 -1.26
CA ASP A 138 2.71 -12.34 -1.88
C ASP A 138 2.57 -13.81 -1.47
N ASP A 139 3.12 -14.73 -2.27
CA ASP A 139 3.23 -16.16 -1.99
C ASP A 139 4.65 -16.57 -1.57
N GLY A 140 5.37 -15.63 -0.95
CA GLY A 140 6.74 -15.82 -0.48
C GLY A 140 6.86 -16.70 0.77
N LYS A 141 7.99 -16.59 1.47
CA LYS A 141 8.28 -17.39 2.66
C LYS A 141 7.48 -17.04 3.91
N GLY A 142 6.72 -15.94 3.87
CA GLY A 142 6.02 -15.42 5.04
C GLY A 142 6.94 -14.78 6.07
N ILE A 143 6.35 -14.36 7.18
CA ILE A 143 7.03 -13.68 8.28
C ILE A 143 7.25 -14.66 9.42
N ASN A 144 8.48 -14.75 9.90
CA ASN A 144 8.83 -15.55 11.07
C ASN A 144 8.73 -14.69 12.34
N LEU A 145 7.85 -15.07 13.27
CA LEU A 145 7.62 -14.36 14.53
C LEU A 145 8.83 -14.37 15.46
N ASP A 146 9.63 -15.43 15.43
CA ASP A 146 10.86 -15.51 16.22
C ASP A 146 11.88 -14.46 15.78
N ILE A 147 11.96 -14.19 14.46
CA ILE A 147 12.83 -13.16 13.91
C ILE A 147 12.33 -11.77 14.35
N ILE A 148 11.01 -11.52 14.32
CA ILE A 148 10.43 -10.27 14.84
C ILE A 148 10.78 -10.11 16.32
N SER A 149 10.55 -11.13 17.13
CA SER A 149 10.79 -11.12 18.57
C SER A 149 12.24 -10.82 18.90
N LYS A 150 13.19 -11.54 18.27
CA LYS A 150 14.64 -11.31 18.43
C LYS A 150 15.03 -9.88 18.10
N LYS A 151 14.59 -9.38 16.94
CA LYS A 151 14.89 -8.02 16.49
C LYS A 151 14.28 -6.95 17.42
N ALA A 152 13.09 -7.20 17.97
CA ALA A 152 12.45 -6.31 18.93
C ALA A 152 13.24 -6.21 20.24
N ILE A 153 13.81 -7.33 20.72
CA ILE A 153 14.70 -7.37 21.90
C ILE A 153 16.02 -6.66 21.58
N GLU A 154 16.68 -7.00 20.48
CA GLU A 154 17.94 -6.39 20.06
C GLU A 154 17.87 -4.86 19.96
N LYS A 155 16.71 -4.36 19.52
CA LYS A 155 16.44 -2.91 19.46
C LYS A 155 15.98 -2.28 20.78
N GLY A 156 15.87 -3.07 21.83
CA GLY A 156 15.41 -2.58 23.15
C GLY A 156 13.95 -2.13 23.18
N LEU A 157 13.13 -2.54 22.20
CA LEU A 157 11.71 -2.20 22.14
C LEU A 157 10.87 -3.05 23.09
N TYR A 158 11.26 -4.30 23.29
CA TYR A 158 10.58 -5.28 24.15
C TYR A 158 11.60 -6.12 24.92
N THR A 159 11.17 -6.70 26.04
CA THR A 159 11.91 -7.74 26.78
C THR A 159 11.32 -9.11 26.47
N GLU A 160 12.07 -10.19 26.74
CA GLU A 160 11.57 -11.57 26.61
C GLU A 160 10.29 -11.78 27.44
N GLU A 161 10.24 -11.22 28.65
CA GLU A 161 9.08 -11.31 29.55
C GLU A 161 7.86 -10.63 28.96
N THR A 162 8.01 -9.47 28.31
CA THR A 162 6.88 -8.77 27.70
C THR A 162 6.40 -9.49 26.43
N LEU A 163 7.31 -9.98 25.58
CA LEU A 163 6.97 -10.72 24.37
C LEU A 163 6.25 -12.04 24.67
N SER A 164 6.64 -12.76 25.73
CA SER A 164 6.02 -14.03 26.11
C SER A 164 4.54 -13.89 26.52
N LYS A 165 4.07 -12.69 26.80
CA LYS A 165 2.67 -12.38 27.15
C LYS A 165 1.83 -11.94 25.95
N LEU A 166 2.46 -11.65 24.80
CA LEU A 166 1.80 -11.21 23.58
C LEU A 166 1.27 -12.40 22.79
N LYS A 167 0.16 -12.18 22.10
CA LYS A 167 -0.34 -13.11 21.09
C LYS A 167 0.43 -12.95 19.77
N GLU A 168 0.31 -13.92 18.89
CA GLU A 168 0.99 -13.92 17.59
C GLU A 168 0.66 -12.69 16.74
N ASP A 169 -0.60 -12.26 16.75
CA ASP A 169 -1.06 -11.05 16.06
C ASP A 169 -0.45 -9.77 16.66
N GLU A 170 -0.25 -9.71 17.98
CA GLU A 170 0.41 -8.60 18.66
C GLU A 170 1.91 -8.56 18.33
N ILE A 171 2.58 -9.72 18.28
CA ILE A 171 3.98 -9.84 17.85
C ILE A 171 4.13 -9.42 16.38
N MET A 172 3.23 -9.89 15.50
CA MET A 172 3.21 -9.51 14.09
C MET A 172 3.08 -7.99 13.93
N ASN A 173 2.25 -7.33 14.73
CA ASN A 173 2.05 -5.89 14.69
C ASN A 173 3.26 -5.06 15.13
N ILE A 174 4.30 -5.66 15.72
CA ILE A 174 5.56 -4.99 16.08
C ILE A 174 6.25 -4.42 14.83
N ILE A 175 6.04 -4.99 13.64
CA ILE A 175 6.60 -4.46 12.39
C ILE A 175 6.18 -3.01 12.11
N PHE A 176 5.05 -2.55 12.69
CA PHE A 176 4.55 -1.18 12.60
C PHE A 176 5.05 -0.27 13.72
N HIS A 177 5.85 -0.80 14.65
CA HIS A 177 6.39 0.01 15.73
C HIS A 177 7.44 1.00 15.19
N PRO A 178 7.41 2.28 15.62
CA PRO A 178 8.49 3.22 15.32
C PRO A 178 9.84 2.60 15.70
N HIS A 179 10.86 2.81 14.88
CA HIS A 179 12.21 2.27 15.06
C HIS A 179 12.40 0.75 14.83
N PHE A 180 11.34 -0.02 14.58
CA PHE A 180 11.50 -1.45 14.25
C PHE A 180 12.19 -1.67 12.90
N SER A 181 11.80 -0.90 11.87
CA SER A 181 12.27 -1.03 10.48
C SER A 181 13.41 -0.09 10.10
N GLN A 182 13.92 0.74 11.05
CA GLN A 182 15.05 1.62 10.75
C GLN A 182 16.29 0.80 10.40
N LYS A 183 16.64 0.73 9.12
CA LYS A 183 17.96 0.36 8.66
C LYS A 183 18.89 1.54 8.96
N GLU A 184 20.12 1.25 9.40
CA GLU A 184 21.18 2.26 9.58
C GLU A 184 21.67 2.83 8.22
N GLU A 185 21.27 2.22 7.10
CA GLU A 185 21.62 2.66 5.75
C GLU A 185 20.43 3.35 5.06
N VAL A 186 20.64 4.61 4.70
CA VAL A 186 19.75 5.39 3.84
C VAL A 186 19.74 4.73 2.46
N ASP A 187 18.62 4.18 2.05
CA ASP A 187 18.44 3.58 0.73
C ASP A 187 18.57 4.68 -0.33
N GLU A 188 19.63 4.66 -1.14
CA GLU A 188 20.00 5.70 -2.13
C GLU A 188 18.90 5.99 -3.17
N LEU A 189 17.90 5.08 -3.33
CA LEU A 189 16.83 5.19 -4.33
C LEU A 189 15.55 5.87 -3.83
N SER A 190 15.29 5.95 -2.51
CA SER A 190 14.09 6.62 -1.99
C SER A 190 14.37 7.90 -1.21
N GLY A 191 15.64 8.20 -0.86
CA GLY A 191 16.06 9.42 -0.19
C GLY A 191 15.41 9.67 1.19
N ARG A 192 14.50 8.80 1.62
CA ARG A 192 13.82 8.84 2.93
C ARG A 192 13.71 7.40 3.43
N GLY A 193 14.26 7.11 4.58
CA GLY A 193 14.08 5.82 5.26
C GLY A 193 12.60 5.62 5.63
N ILE A 194 11.80 5.13 4.67
CA ILE A 194 10.38 4.87 4.87
C ILE A 194 10.26 3.49 5.51
N GLY A 195 9.77 3.45 6.75
CA GLY A 195 9.45 2.22 7.46
C GLY A 195 7.95 1.93 7.44
N MET A 196 7.56 0.75 7.93
CA MET A 196 6.13 0.38 8.06
C MET A 196 5.36 1.29 9.03
N ASP A 197 6.03 1.93 9.96
CA ASP A 197 5.49 2.98 10.84
C ASP A 197 5.02 4.21 10.05
N VAL A 198 5.76 4.61 9.01
CA VAL A 198 5.37 5.71 8.11
C VAL A 198 4.14 5.34 7.30
N VAL A 199 4.03 4.09 6.83
CA VAL A 199 2.83 3.59 6.14
C VAL A 199 1.61 3.74 7.04
N LYS A 200 1.70 3.26 8.28
CA LYS A 200 0.62 3.38 9.27
C LYS A 200 0.27 4.83 9.57
N LYS A 201 1.27 5.70 9.74
CA LYS A 201 1.08 7.13 9.97
C LYS A 201 0.36 7.83 8.81
N ASN A 202 0.71 7.50 7.56
CA ASN A 202 0.06 8.07 6.39
C ASN A 202 -1.38 7.58 6.24
N LEU A 203 -1.65 6.30 6.51
CA LEU A 203 -3.02 5.76 6.54
C LEU A 203 -3.91 6.47 7.57
N ASN A 204 -3.39 6.78 8.75
CA ASN A 204 -4.14 7.50 9.77
C ASN A 204 -4.66 8.86 9.29
N LYS A 205 -3.94 9.55 8.36
CA LYS A 205 -4.37 10.84 7.80
C LYS A 205 -5.61 10.73 6.91
N ILE A 206 -5.88 9.55 6.38
CA ILE A 206 -7.07 9.23 5.56
C ILE A 206 -8.03 8.31 6.32
N GLU A 207 -7.99 8.34 7.66
CA GLU A 207 -8.81 7.48 8.54
C GLU A 207 -8.68 6.00 8.19
N GLY A 208 -7.49 5.59 7.81
CA GLY A 208 -7.20 4.24 7.40
C GLY A 208 -6.55 3.41 8.49
N GLU A 209 -6.66 2.11 8.31
CA GLU A 209 -6.09 1.07 9.15
C GLU A 209 -5.29 0.09 8.30
N ILE A 210 -4.25 -0.52 8.87
CA ILE A 210 -3.46 -1.56 8.21
C ILE A 210 -3.40 -2.80 9.09
N TYR A 211 -3.58 -3.94 8.45
CA TYR A 211 -3.52 -5.27 9.03
C TYR A 211 -2.52 -6.11 8.27
N VAL A 212 -1.87 -7.02 8.97
CA VAL A 212 -0.94 -7.99 8.38
C VAL A 212 -1.36 -9.39 8.80
N GLU A 213 -1.44 -10.28 7.83
CA GLU A 213 -1.63 -11.72 8.00
C GLU A 213 -0.49 -12.41 7.29
N SER A 214 0.16 -13.36 7.94
CA SER A 214 1.27 -14.09 7.34
C SER A 214 1.35 -15.49 7.91
N GLU A 215 1.69 -16.43 7.03
CA GLU A 215 1.92 -17.83 7.37
C GLU A 215 3.27 -18.25 6.81
N LEU A 216 4.11 -18.82 7.67
CA LEU A 216 5.46 -19.24 7.30
C LEU A 216 5.41 -20.32 6.20
N GLY A 217 6.15 -20.12 5.13
CA GLY A 217 6.16 -20.99 3.96
C GLY A 217 5.02 -20.74 2.96
N VAL A 218 3.99 -19.95 3.30
CA VAL A 218 2.81 -19.70 2.46
C VAL A 218 2.86 -18.30 1.84
N GLY A 219 3.15 -17.26 2.64
CA GLY A 219 3.24 -15.88 2.16
C GLY A 219 2.73 -14.84 3.15
N THR A 220 2.61 -13.61 2.67
CA THR A 220 2.17 -12.46 3.48
C THR A 220 1.06 -11.69 2.76
N SER A 221 0.09 -11.18 3.53
CA SER A 221 -1.00 -10.32 3.07
C SER A 221 -1.06 -9.08 3.94
N MET A 222 -0.92 -7.91 3.33
CA MET A 222 -1.12 -6.62 3.98
C MET A 222 -2.39 -5.98 3.47
N LYS A 223 -3.35 -5.76 4.36
CA LYS A 223 -4.66 -5.20 4.07
C LYS A 223 -4.76 -3.79 4.65
N MET A 224 -4.99 -2.81 3.79
CA MET A 224 -5.25 -1.42 4.13
C MET A 224 -6.73 -1.11 3.90
N ILE A 225 -7.40 -0.51 4.88
CA ILE A 225 -8.80 -0.08 4.78
C ILE A 225 -8.85 1.41 5.06
N PHE A 226 -9.38 2.21 4.13
CA PHE A 226 -9.37 3.67 4.25
C PHE A 226 -10.52 4.34 3.50
N ASN A 227 -10.77 5.61 3.80
CA ASN A 227 -11.76 6.41 3.10
C ASN A 227 -11.21 6.94 1.77
N PRO A 228 -12.01 6.97 0.69
CA PRO A 228 -11.57 7.46 -0.63
C PRO A 228 -11.41 8.98 -0.74
N GLY A 229 -11.83 9.72 0.28
CA GLY A 229 -11.81 11.18 0.30
C GLY A 229 -10.43 11.79 0.57
N PRO A 230 -10.35 13.13 0.58
CA PRO A 230 -9.10 13.84 0.84
C PRO A 230 -8.59 13.59 2.26
N PRO A 231 -7.26 13.72 2.47
CA PRO A 231 -6.68 13.61 3.79
C PRO A 231 -7.24 14.64 4.77
N LYS A 232 -7.32 14.29 6.04
CA LYS A 232 -7.58 15.27 7.10
C LYS A 232 -6.35 16.17 7.29
N SER A 233 -6.61 17.44 7.41
CA SER A 233 -5.63 18.49 7.70
C SER A 233 -5.01 18.34 9.10
#